data_5f040fdc89c67bf18d01365d7390361d
#
_entry.id   5f040fdc89c67bf18d01365d7390361d
#
_cell.length_a   1.000
_cell.length_b   1.000
_cell.length_c   1.000
_cell.angle_alpha   90.00
_cell.angle_beta   90.00
_cell.angle_gamma   90.00
#
_symmetry.space_group_name_H-M   'P 1'
#
loop_
_entity.id
_entity.type
_entity.pdbx_description
1 polymer ?
#
loop_
_entity_poly.entity_id
_entity_poly.type
_entity_poly.pdbx_seq_one_letter_code
_entity_poly.pdbx_strand_id
1 'polypeptide(L)'
;MQLEYFPYILEIGRQKSVSAAAKALNLRQTTLSSILSSVEEEVGFSIFCRTPNGMVPTILGEQFLATLRDINVQTELLYSLTAHEGVHAQPVHVVLTPATSAGIALELTRRFHVYELKCDLFFEEQPRPVALPMILQGNANICLFYV
;
A
#
# COMPACT_ATOMS: atom_id res chain seq x y z
N MET A 1 -7.06 -17.01 -6.39
CA MET A 1 -5.99 -16.32 -5.62
C MET A 1 -6.57 -15.79 -4.32
N GLN A 2 -5.94 -16.12 -3.18
CA GLN A 2 -6.43 -15.71 -1.87
C GLN A 2 -5.82 -14.36 -1.48
N LEU A 3 -6.66 -13.40 -1.09
CA LEU A 3 -6.22 -12.04 -0.71
C LEU A 3 -5.23 -12.07 0.47
N GLU A 4 -5.36 -13.06 1.36
CA GLU A 4 -4.47 -13.25 2.52
C GLU A 4 -3.01 -13.54 2.15
N TYR A 5 -2.73 -13.95 0.90
CA TYR A 5 -1.35 -14.17 0.42
C TYR A 5 -0.65 -12.89 -0.06
N PHE A 6 -1.40 -11.82 -0.32
CA PHE A 6 -0.85 -10.58 -0.87
C PHE A 6 0.21 -9.92 0.02
N PRO A 7 0.00 -9.78 1.33
CA PRO A 7 1.02 -9.23 2.22
C PRO A 7 2.30 -10.06 2.20
N TYR A 8 2.20 -11.38 2.05
CA TYR A 8 3.35 -12.27 2.01
C TYR A 8 4.21 -12.06 0.76
N ILE A 9 3.57 -11.92 -0.40
CA ILE A 9 4.25 -11.64 -1.66
C ILE A 9 4.91 -10.26 -1.66
N LEU A 10 4.22 -9.25 -1.13
CA LEU A 10 4.77 -7.89 -0.97
C LEU A 10 5.99 -7.89 -0.05
N GLU A 11 5.96 -8.64 1.05
CA GLU A 11 7.09 -8.73 1.98
C GLU A 11 8.31 -9.42 1.36
N ILE A 12 8.13 -10.44 0.52
CA ILE A 12 9.24 -11.04 -0.25
C ILE A 12 9.90 -9.98 -1.14
N GLY A 13 9.12 -9.16 -1.83
CA GLY A 13 9.63 -8.07 -2.66
C GLY A 13 10.40 -7.03 -1.86
N ARG A 14 9.91 -6.67 -0.68
CA ARG A 14 10.53 -5.71 0.25
C ARG A 14 11.87 -6.22 0.78
N GLN A 15 11.91 -7.47 1.23
CA GLN A 15 13.12 -8.08 1.83
C GLN A 15 14.11 -8.60 0.80
N LYS A 16 13.71 -8.73 -0.46
CA LYS A 16 14.50 -9.36 -1.54
C LYS A 16 15.00 -10.77 -1.18
N SER A 17 14.33 -11.43 -0.25
CA SER A 17 14.72 -12.74 0.29
C SER A 17 13.53 -13.43 0.94
N VAL A 18 13.24 -14.66 0.50
CA VAL A 18 12.17 -15.49 1.08
C VAL A 18 12.47 -15.82 2.55
N SER A 19 13.73 -16.08 2.89
CA SER A 19 14.11 -16.38 4.28
C SER A 19 13.94 -15.17 5.20
N ALA A 20 14.36 -13.97 4.75
CA ALA A 20 14.21 -12.74 5.51
C ALA A 20 12.73 -12.35 5.66
N ALA A 21 11.94 -12.47 4.59
CA ALA A 21 10.50 -12.23 4.63
C ALA A 21 9.78 -13.20 5.58
N ALA A 22 10.12 -14.49 5.52
CA ALA A 22 9.54 -15.49 6.42
C ALA A 22 9.84 -15.17 7.89
N LYS A 23 11.06 -14.74 8.20
CA LYS A 23 11.44 -14.30 9.55
C LYS A 23 10.65 -13.07 10.00
N ALA A 24 10.49 -12.07 9.12
CA ALA A 24 9.71 -10.86 9.41
C ALA A 24 8.22 -11.15 9.67
N LEU A 25 7.68 -12.16 8.99
CA LEU A 25 6.29 -12.60 9.09
C LEU A 25 6.05 -13.68 10.18
N ASN A 26 7.09 -14.06 10.92
CA ASN A 26 7.04 -15.18 11.88
C ASN A 26 6.55 -16.51 11.25
N LEU A 27 6.91 -16.76 10.01
CA LEU A 27 6.59 -17.96 9.26
C LEU A 27 7.83 -18.85 9.03
N ARG A 28 7.58 -20.11 8.73
CA ARG A 28 8.64 -20.99 8.21
C ARG A 28 8.93 -20.63 6.75
N GLN A 29 10.20 -20.64 6.37
CA GLN A 29 10.61 -20.36 4.98
C GLN A 29 9.93 -21.30 3.98
N THR A 30 9.77 -22.59 4.34
CA THR A 30 9.09 -23.58 3.50
C THR A 30 7.64 -23.19 3.23
N THR A 31 6.92 -22.70 4.24
CA THR A 31 5.54 -22.23 4.10
C THR A 31 5.47 -21.04 3.15
N LEU A 32 6.34 -20.03 3.34
CA LEU A 32 6.34 -18.86 2.47
C LEU A 32 6.75 -19.18 1.04
N SER A 33 7.71 -20.11 0.85
CA SER A 33 8.07 -20.63 -0.49
C SER A 33 6.91 -21.34 -1.15
N SER A 34 6.13 -22.14 -0.42
CA SER A 34 4.95 -22.84 -0.94
C SER A 34 3.86 -21.86 -1.36
N ILE A 35 3.61 -20.81 -0.56
CA ILE A 35 2.66 -19.75 -0.89
C ILE A 35 3.09 -19.03 -2.19
N LEU A 36 4.37 -18.65 -2.30
CA LEU A 36 4.88 -18.02 -3.52
C LEU A 36 4.68 -18.91 -4.73
N SER A 37 5.08 -20.19 -4.65
CA SER A 37 4.93 -21.13 -5.75
C SER A 37 3.45 -21.31 -6.16
N SER A 38 2.54 -21.41 -5.19
CA SER A 38 1.11 -21.51 -5.44
C SER A 38 0.55 -20.28 -6.15
N VAL A 39 0.99 -19.08 -5.76
CA VAL A 39 0.55 -17.84 -6.42
C VAL A 39 1.12 -17.75 -7.84
N GLU A 40 2.41 -18.07 -8.04
CA GLU A 40 3.05 -18.07 -9.37
C GLU A 40 2.41 -19.10 -10.31
N GLU A 41 2.05 -20.28 -9.81
CA GLU A 41 1.33 -21.29 -10.57
C GLU A 41 -0.06 -20.78 -10.99
N GLU A 42 -0.80 -20.14 -10.10
CA GLU A 42 -2.14 -19.63 -10.37
C GLU A 42 -2.13 -18.49 -11.38
N VAL A 43 -1.17 -17.57 -11.29
CA VAL A 43 -1.05 -16.45 -12.25
C VAL A 43 -0.36 -16.84 -13.55
N GLY A 44 0.33 -17.99 -13.59
CA GLY A 44 0.95 -18.54 -14.79
C GLY A 44 2.29 -17.92 -15.17
N PHE A 45 2.92 -17.15 -14.28
CA PHE A 45 4.26 -16.59 -14.49
C PHE A 45 5.03 -16.44 -13.17
N SER A 46 6.37 -16.39 -13.27
CA SER A 46 7.21 -16.14 -12.11
C SER A 46 7.17 -14.67 -11.74
N ILE A 47 6.78 -14.37 -10.50
CA ILE A 47 6.76 -13.01 -9.95
C ILE A 47 8.19 -12.57 -9.65
N PHE A 48 9.03 -13.48 -9.16
CA PHE A 48 10.43 -13.20 -8.84
C PHE A 48 11.38 -14.13 -9.57
N CYS A 49 12.60 -13.63 -9.84
CA CYS A 49 13.74 -14.43 -10.24
C CYS A 49 14.83 -14.37 -9.15
N ARG A 50 15.58 -15.46 -9.01
CA ARG A 50 16.74 -15.55 -8.10
C ARG A 50 17.95 -14.97 -8.79
N THR A 51 18.63 -14.02 -8.14
CA THR A 51 19.89 -13.45 -8.60
C THR A 51 20.95 -13.55 -7.49
N PRO A 52 22.25 -13.30 -7.77
CA PRO A 52 23.27 -13.20 -6.74
C PRO A 52 22.95 -12.15 -5.66
N ASN A 53 22.16 -11.13 -6.01
CA ASN A 53 21.74 -10.05 -5.12
C ASN A 53 20.40 -10.33 -4.41
N GLY A 54 19.88 -11.55 -4.49
CA GLY A 54 18.62 -11.97 -3.87
C GLY A 54 17.47 -12.16 -4.86
N MET A 55 16.27 -12.08 -4.34
CA MET A 55 15.03 -12.15 -5.14
C MET A 55 14.75 -10.81 -5.80
N VAL A 56 14.62 -10.79 -7.11
CA VAL A 56 14.33 -9.60 -7.91
C VAL A 56 13.02 -9.85 -8.67
N PRO A 57 12.08 -8.90 -8.68
CA PRO A 57 10.86 -9.04 -9.46
C PRO A 57 11.19 -9.19 -10.96
N THR A 58 10.41 -10.01 -11.66
CA THR A 58 10.39 -10.01 -13.14
C THR A 58 9.66 -8.78 -13.67
N ILE A 59 9.67 -8.54 -14.97
CA ILE A 59 8.91 -7.41 -15.56
C ILE A 59 7.41 -7.54 -15.25
N LEU A 60 6.85 -8.73 -15.40
CA LEU A 60 5.46 -9.00 -15.01
C LEU A 60 5.28 -8.97 -13.49
N GLY A 61 6.29 -9.41 -12.75
CA GLY A 61 6.30 -9.35 -11.29
C GLY A 61 6.25 -7.93 -10.75
N GLU A 62 6.92 -6.97 -11.38
CA GLU A 62 6.83 -5.56 -10.98
C GLU A 62 5.42 -5.00 -11.14
N GLN A 63 4.78 -5.27 -12.30
CA GLN A 63 3.40 -4.87 -12.54
C GLN A 63 2.44 -5.55 -11.55
N PHE A 64 2.63 -6.83 -11.30
CA PHE A 64 1.86 -7.58 -10.33
C PHE A 64 1.99 -7.01 -8.91
N LEU A 65 3.21 -6.73 -8.46
CA LEU A 65 3.46 -6.14 -7.14
C LEU A 65 2.89 -4.72 -7.00
N ALA A 66 2.91 -3.92 -8.08
CA ALA A 66 2.26 -2.61 -8.08
C ALA A 66 0.74 -2.76 -7.87
N THR A 67 0.10 -3.62 -8.66
CA THR A 67 -1.34 -3.92 -8.51
C THR A 67 -1.69 -4.48 -7.13
N LEU A 68 -0.83 -5.35 -6.57
CA LEU A 68 -1.05 -5.86 -5.21
C LEU A 68 -1.01 -4.77 -4.14
N ARG A 69 -0.13 -3.77 -4.28
CA ARG A 69 -0.09 -2.63 -3.35
C ARG A 69 -1.39 -1.84 -3.40
N ASP A 70 -1.90 -1.58 -4.60
CA ASP A 70 -3.15 -0.86 -4.78
C ASP A 70 -4.34 -1.63 -4.17
N ILE A 71 -4.42 -2.93 -4.40
CA ILE A 71 -5.44 -3.79 -3.79
C ILE A 71 -5.31 -3.81 -2.26
N ASN A 72 -4.09 -3.90 -1.73
CA ASN A 72 -3.87 -3.92 -0.28
C ASN A 72 -4.38 -2.62 0.38
N VAL A 73 -4.09 -1.47 -0.23
CA VAL A 73 -4.61 -0.17 0.22
C VAL A 73 -6.15 -0.17 0.23
N GLN A 74 -6.79 -0.66 -0.84
CA GLN A 74 -8.25 -0.75 -0.92
C GLN A 74 -8.83 -1.71 0.12
N THR A 75 -8.14 -2.80 0.38
CA THR A 75 -8.55 -3.79 1.39
C THR A 75 -8.43 -3.21 2.81
N GLU A 76 -7.38 -2.50 3.11
CA GLU A 76 -7.23 -1.78 4.40
C GLU A 76 -8.31 -0.72 4.58
N LEU A 77 -8.64 0.03 3.52
CA LEU A 77 -9.76 0.96 3.50
C LEU A 77 -11.09 0.25 3.83
N LEU A 78 -11.35 -0.89 3.21
CA LEU A 78 -12.56 -1.68 3.47
C LEU A 78 -12.62 -2.13 4.94
N TYR A 79 -11.51 -2.63 5.49
CA TYR A 79 -11.46 -3.02 6.91
C TYR A 79 -11.59 -1.82 7.85
N SER A 80 -11.07 -0.66 7.49
CA SER A 80 -11.26 0.56 8.28
C SER A 80 -12.73 0.95 8.41
N LEU A 81 -13.54 0.71 7.36
CA LEU A 81 -14.98 0.94 7.41
C LEU A 81 -15.72 -0.01 8.38
N THR A 82 -15.19 -1.22 8.60
CA THR A 82 -15.80 -2.21 9.50
C THR A 82 -15.33 -2.09 10.94
N ALA A 83 -14.18 -1.46 11.19
CA ALA A 83 -13.58 -1.27 12.52
C ALA A 83 -14.26 -0.16 13.35
N HIS A 84 -15.46 0.30 12.95
CA HIS A 84 -16.14 1.46 13.50
C HIS A 84 -16.94 1.20 14.80
N GLU A 85 -16.35 0.47 15.76
CA GLU A 85 -16.85 0.47 17.14
C GLU A 85 -15.77 0.99 18.11
N GLY A 86 -15.60 2.31 18.19
CA GLY A 86 -14.78 2.95 19.23
C GLY A 86 -14.14 4.27 18.79
N VAL A 87 -14.66 5.36 19.33
CA VAL A 87 -14.14 6.74 19.30
C VAL A 87 -13.36 7.12 18.02
N HIS A 88 -14.06 7.57 17.02
CA HIS A 88 -13.47 7.97 15.72
C HIS A 88 -13.06 9.43 15.74
N ALA A 89 -11.77 9.69 15.60
CA ALA A 89 -11.37 10.90 14.92
C ALA A 89 -11.89 10.81 13.47
N GLN A 90 -12.60 11.81 12.98
CA GLN A 90 -13.07 11.80 11.60
C GLN A 90 -11.89 11.67 10.64
N PRO A 91 -12.02 10.88 9.56
CA PRO A 91 -10.96 10.72 8.60
C PRO A 91 -10.58 12.10 7.99
N VAL A 92 -9.29 12.32 7.82
CA VAL A 92 -8.78 13.54 7.20
C VAL A 92 -8.59 13.31 5.70
N HIS A 93 -9.41 13.95 4.90
CA HIS A 93 -9.34 13.89 3.44
C HIS A 93 -8.36 14.94 2.92
N VAL A 94 -7.26 14.48 2.31
CA VAL A 94 -6.17 15.32 1.79
C VAL A 94 -6.18 15.28 0.28
N VAL A 95 -6.44 16.40 -0.36
CA VAL A 95 -6.36 16.54 -1.81
C VAL A 95 -5.01 17.12 -2.21
N LEU A 96 -4.33 16.45 -3.12
CA LEU A 96 -3.02 16.82 -3.66
C LEU A 96 -3.14 17.18 -5.14
N THR A 97 -2.35 18.14 -5.60
CA THR A 97 -2.22 18.34 -7.04
C THR A 97 -1.12 17.43 -7.61
N PRO A 98 -1.16 17.07 -8.92
CA PRO A 98 -0.19 16.16 -9.55
C PRO A 98 1.28 16.54 -9.30
N ALA A 99 1.58 17.84 -9.19
CA ALA A 99 2.94 18.31 -8.92
C ALA A 99 3.42 18.05 -7.48
N THR A 100 2.52 17.73 -6.55
CA THR A 100 2.82 17.58 -5.12
C THR A 100 2.59 16.18 -4.57
N SER A 101 1.93 15.29 -5.34
CA SER A 101 1.34 14.06 -4.82
C SER A 101 2.35 13.02 -4.31
N ALA A 102 3.35 12.68 -5.10
CA ALA A 102 4.13 11.46 -4.86
C ALA A 102 5.01 11.48 -3.59
N GLY A 103 5.63 12.63 -3.27
CA GLY A 103 6.53 12.73 -2.10
C GLY A 103 5.80 13.12 -0.81
N ILE A 104 4.81 14.01 -0.92
CA ILE A 104 4.12 14.59 0.24
C ILE A 104 3.17 13.58 0.88
N ALA A 105 2.43 12.79 0.11
CA ALA A 105 1.53 11.77 0.66
C ALA A 105 2.29 10.77 1.52
N LEU A 106 3.42 10.26 1.02
CA LEU A 106 4.26 9.30 1.74
C LEU A 106 4.83 9.90 3.04
N GLU A 107 5.33 11.13 2.99
CA GLU A 107 5.91 11.81 4.16
C GLU A 107 4.83 12.15 5.20
N LEU A 108 3.65 12.57 4.79
CA LEU A 108 2.53 12.78 5.71
C LEU A 108 2.11 11.49 6.39
N THR A 109 1.91 10.41 5.64
CA THR A 109 1.55 9.09 6.20
C THR A 109 2.58 8.63 7.21
N ARG A 110 3.88 8.78 6.89
CA ARG A 110 4.96 8.42 7.80
C ARG A 110 4.93 9.24 9.09
N ARG A 111 4.72 10.55 9.01
CA ARG A 111 4.65 11.43 10.19
C ARG A 111 3.42 11.14 11.04
N PHE A 112 2.27 10.91 10.44
CA PHE A 112 1.06 10.54 11.17
C PHE A 112 1.25 9.24 11.97
N HIS A 113 1.91 8.24 11.41
CA HIS A 113 2.27 7.02 12.15
C HIS A 113 3.25 7.27 13.29
N VAL A 114 4.26 8.11 13.08
CA VAL A 114 5.25 8.45 14.12
C VAL A 114 4.60 9.16 15.32
N TYR A 115 3.58 9.99 15.08
CA TYR A 115 2.88 10.74 16.14
C TYR A 115 1.68 9.99 16.73
N GLU A 116 1.47 8.71 16.35
CA GLU A 116 0.35 7.87 16.82
C GLU A 116 -1.02 8.57 16.73
N LEU A 117 -1.21 9.40 15.70
CA LEU A 117 -2.47 10.11 15.50
C LEU A 117 -3.54 9.09 15.08
N LYS A 118 -4.58 8.97 15.92
CA LYS A 118 -5.70 8.04 15.73
C LYS A 118 -6.70 8.57 14.70
N CYS A 119 -6.24 8.92 13.51
CA CYS A 119 -7.11 9.32 12.41
C CYS A 119 -6.58 8.72 11.09
N ASP A 120 -7.50 8.38 10.22
CA ASP A 120 -7.18 7.88 8.89
C ASP A 120 -6.92 9.04 7.93
N LEU A 121 -5.90 8.90 7.08
CA LEU A 121 -5.61 9.87 6.02
C LEU A 121 -6.06 9.30 4.68
N PHE A 122 -6.93 10.01 4.00
CA PHE A 122 -7.32 9.70 2.62
C PHE A 122 -6.66 10.70 1.68
N PHE A 123 -5.91 10.19 0.70
CA PHE A 123 -5.25 11.00 -0.29
C PHE A 123 -5.97 10.87 -1.63
N GLU A 124 -6.29 12.01 -2.22
CA GLU A 124 -6.88 12.08 -3.55
C GLU A 124 -6.08 13.07 -4.40
N GLU A 125 -5.77 12.68 -5.64
CA GLU A 125 -5.08 13.56 -6.58
C GLU A 125 -6.09 14.21 -7.51
N GLN A 126 -6.14 15.56 -7.48
CA GLN A 126 -7.03 16.35 -8.31
C GLN A 126 -6.32 17.57 -8.88
N PRO A 127 -6.63 17.99 -10.12
CA PRO A 127 -6.14 19.24 -10.65
C PRO A 127 -6.67 20.43 -9.82
N ARG A 128 -5.87 21.49 -9.71
CA ARG A 128 -6.17 22.65 -8.88
C ARG A 128 -7.60 23.24 -9.05
N PRO A 129 -8.17 23.34 -10.27
CA PRO A 129 -9.54 23.83 -10.45
C PRO A 129 -10.61 22.97 -9.80
N VAL A 130 -10.34 21.68 -9.56
CA VAL A 130 -11.23 20.73 -8.88
C VAL A 130 -10.95 20.70 -7.39
N ALA A 131 -9.68 20.70 -6.99
CA ALA A 131 -9.25 20.60 -5.60
C ALA A 131 -9.76 21.78 -4.73
N LEU A 132 -9.72 23.01 -5.24
CA LEU A 132 -10.16 24.19 -4.49
C LEU A 132 -11.66 24.18 -4.14
N PRO A 133 -12.58 23.87 -5.08
CA PRO A 133 -14.01 23.70 -4.74
C PRO A 133 -14.26 22.62 -3.70
N MET A 134 -13.49 21.53 -3.67
CA MET A 134 -13.68 20.44 -2.69
C MET A 134 -13.49 20.93 -1.25
N ILE A 135 -12.51 21.81 -0.99
CA ILE A 135 -12.33 22.43 0.33
C ILE A 135 -13.53 23.33 0.68
N LEU A 136 -13.96 24.17 -0.26
CA LEU A 136 -15.06 25.10 -0.02
C LEU A 136 -16.39 24.42 0.23
N GLN A 137 -16.59 23.24 -0.34
CA GLN A 137 -17.79 22.42 -0.19
C GLN A 137 -17.73 21.46 1.01
N GLY A 138 -16.59 21.41 1.74
CA GLY A 138 -16.38 20.49 2.84
C GLY A 138 -16.14 19.03 2.42
N ASN A 139 -15.88 18.76 1.15
CA ASN A 139 -15.58 17.44 0.61
C ASN A 139 -14.11 17.01 0.81
N ALA A 140 -13.27 17.93 1.27
CA ALA A 140 -11.89 17.66 1.67
C ALA A 140 -11.52 18.55 2.87
N ASN A 141 -10.58 18.09 3.69
CA ASN A 141 -10.12 18.80 4.88
C ASN A 141 -8.85 19.62 4.60
N ILE A 142 -7.99 19.10 3.74
CA ILE A 142 -6.70 19.70 3.40
C ILE A 142 -6.52 19.67 1.87
N CYS A 143 -6.03 20.76 1.30
CA CYS A 143 -5.60 20.79 -0.10
C CYS A 143 -4.15 21.31 -0.16
N LEU A 144 -3.26 20.54 -0.79
CA LEU A 144 -1.86 20.90 -0.98
C LEU A 144 -1.57 21.11 -2.47
N PHE A 145 -1.07 22.27 -2.80
CA PHE A 145 -0.67 22.63 -4.16
C PHE A 145 0.57 23.53 -4.15
N TYR A 146 1.31 23.49 -5.23
CA TYR A 146 2.44 24.41 -5.45
C TYR A 146 1.93 25.80 -5.83
N VAL A 147 2.55 26.82 -5.25
CA VAL A 147 2.31 28.23 -5.58
C VAL A 147 3.34 28.70 -6.58
#